data_01de74edc31adc4d1b7eac23e893a465
#
_entry.id   01de74edc31adc4d1b7eac23e893a465
#
_cell.length_a   1.000
_cell.length_b   1.000
_cell.length_c   1.000
_cell.angle_alpha   90.00
_cell.angle_beta   90.00
_cell.angle_gamma   90.00
#
_symmetry.space_group_name_H-M   'P 1'
#
loop_
_entity.id
_entity.type
_entity.pdbx_description
1 polymer ?
#
loop_
_entity_poly.entity_id
_entity_poly.type
_entity_poly.pdbx_seq_one_letter_code
_entity_poly.pdbx_strand_id
1 'polypeptide(L)'
;MGILQTAERSSHKDSSENVIFQRHLIAYKEAAKMISGTVLEVGSGEGYGIEELSKYADHYIAVDKYKTNIAENLHKKNKISFHQIDVPPLTNINDESVDFVLTFQVIEHIQNDLDFLKEIFRVMKPGAKLILTTPNKKMSLSRNPWHIREYTPKEMGNIIEKVFSNYELKGIFGNDKVMDYYNKNKESVNRIMKYDVLNMQYWLPRWILQIPYDILNRFNRQSLEDSFEDIVTAIDYQDYMIKESSDSCLDHFCIATK
;
A
#
# COMPACT_ATOMS: atom_id res chain seq x y z
N MET A 1 -2.95 -11.93 -23.98
CA MET A 1 -1.90 -10.96 -23.68
C MET A 1 -1.92 -10.77 -22.18
N GLY A 2 -0.91 -11.30 -21.44
CA GLY A 2 -0.81 -11.07 -20.01
C GLY A 2 -0.65 -9.58 -19.77
N ILE A 3 -1.50 -9.02 -18.89
CA ILE A 3 -1.35 -7.65 -18.41
C ILE A 3 0.01 -7.62 -17.73
N LEU A 4 0.94 -6.83 -18.26
CA LEU A 4 2.24 -6.60 -17.64
C LEU A 4 1.96 -6.13 -16.21
N GLN A 5 2.37 -6.94 -15.23
CA GLN A 5 2.28 -6.59 -13.82
C GLN A 5 3.06 -5.29 -13.65
N THR A 6 2.39 -4.22 -13.23
CA THR A 6 3.04 -2.93 -12.99
C THR A 6 3.97 -3.07 -11.78
N ALA A 7 5.02 -2.25 -11.69
CA ALA A 7 5.96 -2.24 -10.55
C ALA A 7 5.28 -1.96 -9.18
N GLU A 8 3.99 -1.59 -9.21
CA GLU A 8 3.15 -1.30 -8.05
C GLU A 8 2.54 -2.55 -7.39
N ARG A 9 2.47 -3.67 -8.08
CA ARG A 9 1.95 -4.91 -7.52
C ARG A 9 3.11 -5.77 -7.03
N SER A 10 3.41 -5.67 -5.73
CA SER A 10 4.39 -6.56 -5.10
C SER A 10 3.86 -7.99 -5.08
N SER A 11 4.70 -8.92 -5.47
CA SER A 11 4.40 -10.35 -5.49
C SER A 11 5.31 -11.07 -4.49
N HIS A 12 4.72 -11.95 -3.67
CA HIS A 12 5.50 -12.87 -2.83
C HIS A 12 6.28 -13.95 -3.62
N LYS A 13 6.12 -13.96 -4.95
CA LYS A 13 6.73 -14.94 -5.85
C LYS A 13 8.06 -14.49 -6.45
N ASP A 14 8.35 -13.20 -6.38
CA ASP A 14 9.57 -12.59 -6.90
C ASP A 14 10.44 -12.15 -5.72
N SER A 15 11.59 -12.78 -5.56
CA SER A 15 12.53 -12.51 -4.47
C SER A 15 13.06 -11.07 -4.49
N SER A 16 13.20 -10.47 -5.67
CA SER A 16 13.60 -9.07 -5.80
C SER A 16 12.61 -8.08 -5.19
N GLU A 17 11.35 -8.50 -5.04
CA GLU A 17 10.28 -7.71 -4.41
C GLU A 17 10.14 -7.98 -2.91
N ASN A 18 10.91 -8.93 -2.34
CA ASN A 18 10.75 -9.37 -0.96
C ASN A 18 10.70 -8.21 0.04
N VAL A 19 11.65 -7.28 -0.02
CA VAL A 19 11.75 -6.18 0.95
C VAL A 19 10.49 -5.32 0.97
N ILE A 20 9.91 -5.03 -0.20
CA ILE A 20 8.68 -4.25 -0.32
C ILE A 20 7.49 -5.09 0.14
N PHE A 21 7.42 -6.35 -0.26
CA PHE A 21 6.39 -7.28 0.18
C PHE A 21 6.32 -7.38 1.70
N GLN A 22 7.47 -7.60 2.38
CA GLN A 22 7.54 -7.71 3.84
C GLN A 22 7.14 -6.40 4.54
N ARG A 23 7.49 -5.24 3.95
CA ARG A 23 7.06 -3.93 4.44
C ARG A 23 5.54 -3.75 4.37
N HIS A 24 4.89 -4.26 3.34
CA HIS A 24 3.42 -4.23 3.26
C HIS A 24 2.81 -5.28 4.20
N LEU A 25 3.43 -6.45 4.32
CA LEU A 25 2.91 -7.55 5.12
C LEU A 25 2.75 -7.20 6.61
N ILE A 26 3.62 -6.34 7.18
CA ILE A 26 3.45 -5.92 8.58
C ILE A 26 2.10 -5.24 8.82
N ALA A 27 1.59 -4.46 7.86
CA ALA A 27 0.27 -3.83 7.99
C ALA A 27 -0.85 -4.87 8.09
N TYR A 28 -0.78 -5.94 7.30
CA TYR A 28 -1.72 -7.06 7.40
C TYR A 28 -1.60 -7.81 8.73
N LYS A 29 -0.36 -8.05 9.20
CA LYS A 29 -0.13 -8.70 10.51
C LYS A 29 -0.65 -7.87 11.68
N GLU A 30 -0.53 -6.55 11.62
CA GLU A 30 -1.11 -5.67 12.64
C GLU A 30 -2.64 -5.59 12.53
N ALA A 31 -3.18 -5.48 11.32
CA ALA A 31 -4.63 -5.51 11.11
C ALA A 31 -5.26 -6.81 11.64
N ALA A 32 -4.61 -7.95 11.43
CA ALA A 32 -5.07 -9.26 11.90
C ALA A 32 -5.30 -9.35 13.43
N LYS A 33 -4.62 -8.49 14.21
CA LYS A 33 -4.77 -8.43 15.67
C LYS A 33 -6.01 -7.64 16.11
N MET A 34 -6.62 -6.87 15.21
CA MET A 34 -7.66 -5.89 15.54
C MET A 34 -9.01 -6.22 14.92
N ILE A 35 -9.00 -6.83 13.72
CA ILE A 35 -10.21 -7.00 12.91
C ILE A 35 -11.15 -8.08 13.44
N SER A 36 -12.45 -7.87 13.26
CA SER A 36 -13.54 -8.81 13.52
C SER A 36 -14.79 -8.36 12.75
N GLY A 37 -15.85 -9.14 12.76
CA GLY A 37 -17.11 -8.77 12.11
C GLY A 37 -17.01 -8.70 10.60
N THR A 38 -17.60 -7.68 9.99
CA THR A 38 -17.55 -7.42 8.54
C THR A 38 -16.37 -6.54 8.20
N VAL A 39 -15.44 -7.06 7.41
CA VAL A 39 -14.21 -6.38 6.99
C VAL A 39 -14.28 -6.06 5.50
N LEU A 40 -14.00 -4.82 5.13
CA LEU A 40 -13.87 -4.36 3.75
C LEU A 40 -12.39 -4.07 3.46
N GLU A 41 -11.79 -4.77 2.50
CA GLU A 41 -10.47 -4.42 1.96
C GLU A 41 -10.64 -3.69 0.63
N VAL A 42 -10.15 -2.46 0.55
CA VAL A 42 -10.16 -1.64 -0.67
C VAL A 42 -8.77 -1.63 -1.27
N GLY A 43 -8.65 -2.13 -2.52
CA GLY A 43 -7.39 -2.33 -3.19
C GLY A 43 -6.73 -3.66 -2.82
N SER A 44 -7.48 -4.77 -2.94
CA SER A 44 -7.02 -6.11 -2.53
C SER A 44 -5.87 -6.68 -3.39
N GLY A 45 -5.50 -6.02 -4.49
CA GLY A 45 -4.37 -6.39 -5.35
C GLY A 45 -4.41 -7.84 -5.81
N GLU A 46 -3.32 -8.58 -5.60
CA GLU A 46 -3.20 -10.01 -5.93
C GLU A 46 -4.01 -10.92 -4.98
N GLY A 47 -4.59 -10.37 -3.90
CA GLY A 47 -5.48 -11.08 -2.99
C GLY A 47 -4.80 -11.87 -1.87
N TYR A 48 -3.49 -11.71 -1.65
CA TYR A 48 -2.84 -12.41 -0.54
C TYR A 48 -3.38 -11.95 0.83
N GLY A 49 -3.79 -10.69 0.95
CA GLY A 49 -4.45 -10.16 2.13
C GLY A 49 -5.75 -10.87 2.46
N ILE A 50 -6.51 -11.27 1.44
CA ILE A 50 -7.74 -12.03 1.60
C ILE A 50 -7.46 -13.36 2.32
N GLU A 51 -6.41 -14.08 1.90
CA GLU A 51 -6.03 -15.36 2.52
C GLU A 51 -5.55 -15.16 3.98
N GLU A 52 -4.79 -14.10 4.23
CA GLU A 52 -4.26 -13.79 5.55
C GLU A 52 -5.35 -13.35 6.53
N LEU A 53 -6.29 -12.49 6.09
CA LEU A 53 -7.21 -11.78 6.99
C LEU A 53 -8.61 -12.37 7.05
N SER A 54 -9.10 -13.03 6.01
CA SER A 54 -10.47 -13.55 5.98
C SER A 54 -10.78 -14.54 7.10
N LYS A 55 -9.77 -15.18 7.68
CA LYS A 55 -9.95 -16.10 8.82
C LYS A 55 -10.39 -15.42 10.12
N TYR A 56 -10.10 -14.12 10.26
CA TYR A 56 -10.43 -13.31 11.43
C TYR A 56 -11.74 -12.53 11.28
N ALA A 57 -12.34 -12.52 10.09
CA ALA A 57 -13.59 -11.83 9.79
C ALA A 57 -14.78 -12.80 9.78
N ASP A 58 -15.97 -12.34 10.14
CA ASP A 58 -17.22 -13.06 9.91
C ASP A 58 -17.62 -12.96 8.44
N HIS A 59 -17.45 -11.77 7.86
CA HIS A 59 -17.62 -11.48 6.44
C HIS A 59 -16.42 -10.66 5.94
N TYR A 60 -15.81 -11.11 4.83
CA TYR A 60 -14.71 -10.41 4.19
C TYR A 60 -15.11 -9.95 2.79
N ILE A 61 -15.09 -8.63 2.57
CA ILE A 61 -15.43 -8.00 1.29
C ILE A 61 -14.14 -7.45 0.71
N ALA A 62 -13.72 -7.95 -0.44
CA ALA A 62 -12.56 -7.43 -1.15
C ALA A 62 -13.00 -6.62 -2.38
N VAL A 63 -12.37 -5.46 -2.56
CA VAL A 63 -12.63 -4.57 -3.70
C VAL A 63 -11.31 -4.26 -4.39
N ASP A 64 -11.30 -4.41 -5.71
CA ASP A 64 -10.17 -3.96 -6.55
C ASP A 64 -10.68 -3.54 -7.93
N LYS A 65 -9.94 -2.70 -8.61
CA LYS A 65 -10.18 -2.30 -10.00
C LYS A 65 -10.03 -3.47 -10.98
N TYR A 66 -9.17 -4.43 -10.65
CA TYR A 66 -8.86 -5.57 -11.49
C TYR A 66 -9.26 -6.88 -10.83
N LYS A 67 -9.80 -7.81 -11.62
CA LYS A 67 -10.02 -9.18 -11.16
C LYS A 67 -8.71 -9.89 -10.90
N THR A 68 -8.66 -10.65 -9.82
CA THR A 68 -7.54 -11.53 -9.49
C THR A 68 -7.98 -12.99 -9.55
N ASN A 69 -7.06 -13.89 -9.92
CA ASN A 69 -7.33 -15.34 -9.96
C ASN A 69 -7.65 -15.92 -8.58
N ILE A 70 -7.14 -15.28 -7.52
CA ILE A 70 -7.39 -15.70 -6.13
C ILE A 70 -8.86 -15.41 -5.77
N ALA A 71 -9.40 -14.26 -6.18
CA ALA A 71 -10.81 -13.93 -5.94
C ALA A 71 -11.76 -14.97 -6.54
N GLU A 72 -11.47 -15.49 -7.73
CA GLU A 72 -12.30 -16.53 -8.37
C GLU A 72 -12.32 -17.84 -7.59
N ASN A 73 -11.22 -18.22 -6.94
CA ASN A 73 -11.13 -19.45 -6.15
C ASN A 73 -11.71 -19.30 -4.73
N LEU A 74 -11.74 -18.09 -4.19
CA LEU A 74 -12.22 -17.82 -2.82
C LEU A 74 -13.73 -17.65 -2.72
N HIS A 75 -14.44 -17.37 -3.82
CA HIS A 75 -15.92 -17.37 -3.88
C HIS A 75 -16.58 -18.68 -3.39
N LYS A 76 -15.83 -19.77 -3.31
CA LYS A 76 -16.30 -21.05 -2.76
C LYS A 76 -16.41 -21.05 -1.22
N LYS A 77 -15.89 -20.02 -0.54
CA LYS A 77 -16.04 -19.83 0.90
C LYS A 77 -17.15 -18.81 1.14
N ASN A 78 -18.29 -19.23 1.65
CA ASN A 78 -19.52 -18.43 1.84
C ASN A 78 -19.35 -17.09 2.59
N LYS A 79 -18.18 -16.82 3.16
CA LYS A 79 -17.91 -15.58 3.92
C LYS A 79 -17.05 -14.56 3.19
N ILE A 80 -16.62 -14.84 1.95
CA ILE A 80 -15.77 -13.95 1.17
C ILE A 80 -16.52 -13.51 -0.08
N SER A 81 -16.57 -12.20 -0.33
CA SER A 81 -17.09 -11.62 -1.56
C SER A 81 -16.02 -10.74 -2.21
N PHE A 82 -16.01 -10.72 -3.54
CA PHE A 82 -15.15 -9.84 -4.32
C PHE A 82 -15.98 -8.97 -5.25
N HIS A 83 -15.72 -7.68 -5.25
CA HIS A 83 -16.35 -6.72 -6.16
C HIS A 83 -15.29 -6.01 -6.98
N GLN A 84 -15.43 -6.04 -8.30
CA GLN A 84 -14.60 -5.25 -9.19
C GLN A 84 -15.16 -3.82 -9.25
N ILE A 85 -14.48 -2.87 -8.60
CA ILE A 85 -14.91 -1.48 -8.49
C ILE A 85 -13.71 -0.58 -8.70
N ASP A 86 -13.87 0.47 -9.52
CA ASP A 86 -12.92 1.58 -9.64
C ASP A 86 -13.34 2.67 -8.63
N VAL A 87 -12.57 2.87 -7.60
CA VAL A 87 -12.89 3.71 -6.44
C VAL A 87 -12.29 5.11 -6.56
N PRO A 88 -12.92 6.16 -5.99
CA PRO A 88 -14.30 6.25 -5.53
C PRO A 88 -15.31 6.37 -6.69
N PRO A 89 -16.61 6.06 -6.51
CA PRO A 89 -17.27 5.67 -5.26
C PRO A 89 -17.19 4.16 -4.96
N LEU A 90 -17.47 3.77 -3.71
CA LEU A 90 -17.63 2.37 -3.29
C LEU A 90 -19.05 1.88 -3.64
N THR A 91 -19.32 1.70 -4.93
CA THR A 91 -20.60 1.21 -5.44
C THR A 91 -20.89 -0.21 -4.92
N ASN A 92 -22.16 -0.49 -4.62
CA ASN A 92 -22.64 -1.76 -4.08
C ASN A 92 -22.17 -2.09 -2.65
N ILE A 93 -21.54 -1.16 -1.94
CA ILE A 93 -21.29 -1.27 -0.51
C ILE A 93 -22.26 -0.32 0.19
N ASN A 94 -23.11 -0.86 1.05
CA ASN A 94 -24.14 -0.10 1.75
C ASN A 94 -23.53 0.85 2.77
N ASP A 95 -24.28 1.90 3.10
CA ASP A 95 -23.94 2.80 4.21
C ASP A 95 -23.92 2.01 5.52
N GLU A 96 -22.99 2.36 6.41
CA GLU A 96 -22.90 1.81 7.78
C GLU A 96 -22.99 0.29 7.84
N SER A 97 -22.29 -0.41 6.92
CA SER A 97 -22.40 -1.86 6.76
C SER A 97 -21.15 -2.63 7.22
N VAL A 98 -20.00 -1.95 7.40
CA VAL A 98 -18.74 -2.61 7.73
C VAL A 98 -18.18 -2.19 9.08
N ASP A 99 -17.52 -3.11 9.77
CA ASP A 99 -16.93 -2.90 11.09
C ASP A 99 -15.46 -2.45 10.98
N PHE A 100 -14.78 -2.87 9.89
CA PHE A 100 -13.41 -2.46 9.57
C PHE A 100 -13.27 -2.17 8.08
N VAL A 101 -12.51 -1.13 7.75
CA VAL A 101 -12.01 -0.88 6.39
C VAL A 101 -10.49 -0.94 6.42
N LEU A 102 -9.93 -1.72 5.49
CA LEU A 102 -8.50 -1.84 5.25
C LEU A 102 -8.19 -1.27 3.88
N THR A 103 -7.18 -0.42 3.78
CA THR A 103 -6.71 0.10 2.50
C THR A 103 -5.22 0.35 2.58
N PHE A 104 -4.45 -0.50 1.89
CA PHE A 104 -3.00 -0.50 1.97
C PHE A 104 -2.39 -0.18 0.62
N GLN A 105 -1.62 0.92 0.55
CA GLN A 105 -0.95 1.41 -0.67
C GLN A 105 -1.96 1.69 -1.81
N VAL A 106 -3.01 2.46 -1.52
CA VAL A 106 -4.09 2.77 -2.47
C VAL A 106 -4.31 4.27 -2.63
N ILE A 107 -4.40 5.04 -1.54
CA ILE A 107 -4.78 6.45 -1.56
C ILE A 107 -3.85 7.31 -2.43
N GLU A 108 -2.57 6.93 -2.55
CA GLU A 108 -1.59 7.58 -3.42
C GLU A 108 -1.94 7.50 -4.91
N HIS A 109 -2.75 6.53 -5.31
CA HIS A 109 -3.23 6.32 -6.68
C HIS A 109 -4.57 7.00 -6.96
N ILE A 110 -5.23 7.55 -5.94
CA ILE A 110 -6.58 8.11 -6.05
C ILE A 110 -6.53 9.60 -6.38
N GLN A 111 -7.20 10.00 -7.47
CA GLN A 111 -7.25 11.42 -7.89
C GLN A 111 -7.98 12.28 -6.85
N ASN A 112 -9.13 11.83 -6.38
CA ASN A 112 -9.99 12.51 -5.42
C ASN A 112 -9.89 11.81 -4.06
N ASP A 113 -8.77 12.00 -3.37
CA ASP A 113 -8.46 11.38 -2.08
C ASP A 113 -9.47 11.74 -0.97
N LEU A 114 -9.95 12.98 -0.95
CA LEU A 114 -10.96 13.39 0.02
C LEU A 114 -12.30 12.67 -0.20
N ASP A 115 -12.72 12.51 -1.45
CA ASP A 115 -13.97 11.80 -1.76
C ASP A 115 -13.81 10.29 -1.50
N PHE A 116 -12.61 9.75 -1.70
CA PHE A 116 -12.27 8.38 -1.32
C PHE A 116 -12.42 8.16 0.21
N LEU A 117 -11.87 9.05 1.03
CA LEU A 117 -12.01 8.98 2.47
C LEU A 117 -13.46 9.16 2.94
N LYS A 118 -14.26 10.04 2.30
CA LYS A 118 -15.69 10.20 2.58
C LYS A 118 -16.49 8.94 2.25
N GLU A 119 -16.18 8.27 1.13
CA GLU A 119 -16.82 7.01 0.77
C GLU A 119 -16.48 5.90 1.78
N ILE A 120 -15.22 5.82 2.22
CA ILE A 120 -14.83 4.93 3.32
C ILE A 120 -15.65 5.24 4.58
N PHE A 121 -15.73 6.51 4.96
CA PHE A 121 -16.51 6.93 6.13
C PHE A 121 -18.00 6.57 5.99
N ARG A 122 -18.59 6.74 4.80
CA ARG A 122 -19.99 6.39 4.52
C ARG A 122 -20.30 4.94 4.83
N VAL A 123 -19.46 4.01 4.34
CA VAL A 123 -19.70 2.56 4.49
C VAL A 123 -19.39 2.02 5.88
N MET A 124 -18.59 2.73 6.67
CA MET A 124 -18.24 2.36 8.05
C MET A 124 -19.43 2.52 8.97
N LYS A 125 -19.68 1.56 9.86
CA LYS A 125 -20.62 1.69 10.98
C LYS A 125 -20.12 2.71 12.00
N PRO A 126 -21.00 3.31 12.83
CA PRO A 126 -20.56 4.08 14.00
C PRO A 126 -19.63 3.24 14.89
N GLY A 127 -18.46 3.78 15.24
CA GLY A 127 -17.42 3.09 15.99
C GLY A 127 -16.52 2.14 15.18
N ALA A 128 -16.78 1.95 13.87
CA ALA A 128 -15.92 1.17 12.98
C ALA A 128 -14.55 1.82 12.78
N LYS A 129 -13.55 1.02 12.41
CA LYS A 129 -12.17 1.50 12.23
C LYS A 129 -11.71 1.39 10.79
N LEU A 130 -11.01 2.42 10.34
CA LEU A 130 -10.18 2.42 9.14
C LEU A 130 -8.73 2.10 9.53
N ILE A 131 -8.07 1.20 8.81
CA ILE A 131 -6.62 1.00 8.86
C ILE A 131 -6.09 1.29 7.47
N LEU A 132 -5.21 2.29 7.36
CA LEU A 132 -4.70 2.79 6.09
C LEU A 132 -3.18 2.87 6.12
N THR A 133 -2.52 2.43 5.03
CA THR A 133 -1.10 2.70 4.79
C THR A 133 -0.88 3.36 3.44
N THR A 134 0.17 4.20 3.36
CA THR A 134 0.61 4.86 2.13
C THR A 134 2.07 5.30 2.29
N PRO A 135 2.87 5.43 1.21
CA PRO A 135 4.27 5.83 1.30
C PRO A 135 4.44 7.20 1.95
N ASN A 136 5.53 7.34 2.72
CA ASN A 136 5.95 8.65 3.21
C ASN A 136 6.79 9.36 2.14
N LYS A 137 6.28 10.46 1.62
CA LYS A 137 6.94 11.34 0.65
C LYS A 137 8.38 11.72 1.02
N LYS A 138 8.69 11.82 2.33
CA LYS A 138 10.03 12.16 2.83
C LYS A 138 11.05 11.06 2.62
N MET A 139 10.58 9.81 2.48
CA MET A 139 11.42 8.63 2.29
C MET A 139 11.38 8.09 0.86
N SER A 140 10.62 8.70 -0.04
CA SER A 140 10.61 8.35 -1.46
C SER A 140 11.92 8.76 -2.12
N LEU A 141 12.55 7.83 -2.85
CA LEU A 141 13.87 8.01 -3.46
C LEU A 141 13.82 8.70 -4.83
N SER A 142 12.68 8.57 -5.52
CA SER A 142 12.40 9.22 -6.81
C SER A 142 10.90 9.44 -6.95
N ARG A 143 10.50 10.27 -7.90
CA ARG A 143 9.08 10.44 -8.21
C ARG A 143 8.55 9.15 -8.84
N ASN A 144 7.57 8.54 -8.18
CA ASN A 144 6.82 7.42 -8.76
C ASN A 144 5.73 7.95 -9.70
N PRO A 145 5.76 7.66 -11.02
CA PRO A 145 4.78 8.18 -11.97
C PRO A 145 3.39 7.52 -11.83
N TRP A 146 3.28 6.41 -11.12
CA TRP A 146 2.01 5.76 -10.80
C TRP A 146 1.30 6.43 -9.63
N HIS A 147 2.04 7.07 -8.71
CA HIS A 147 1.46 7.83 -7.61
C HIS A 147 0.96 9.19 -8.10
N ILE A 148 -0.29 9.49 -7.82
CA ILE A 148 -0.86 10.82 -8.07
C ILE A 148 -0.25 11.81 -7.10
N ARG A 149 -0.12 11.38 -5.84
CA ARG A 149 0.55 12.12 -4.77
C ARG A 149 1.09 11.16 -3.71
N GLU A 150 2.04 11.65 -2.96
CA GLU A 150 2.51 11.06 -1.72
C GLU A 150 2.40 12.12 -0.63
N TYR A 151 2.30 11.68 0.62
CA TYR A 151 2.04 12.56 1.76
C TYR A 151 3.25 12.62 2.68
N THR A 152 3.56 13.81 3.20
CA THR A 152 4.36 13.97 4.43
C THR A 152 3.48 13.62 5.63
N PRO A 153 4.05 13.38 6.84
CA PRO A 153 3.25 13.14 8.06
C PRO A 153 2.20 14.23 8.31
N LYS A 154 2.58 15.48 8.08
CA LYS A 154 1.66 16.63 8.25
C LYS A 154 0.54 16.63 7.21
N GLU A 155 0.86 16.38 5.93
CA GLU A 155 -0.14 16.32 4.86
C GLU A 155 -1.11 15.16 5.08
N MET A 156 -0.59 14.00 5.57
CA MET A 156 -1.42 12.84 5.89
C MET A 156 -2.38 13.13 7.05
N GLY A 157 -1.91 13.70 8.14
CA GLY A 157 -2.78 14.15 9.23
C GLY A 157 -3.86 15.11 8.76
N ASN A 158 -3.48 16.13 7.99
CA ASN A 158 -4.40 17.15 7.47
C ASN A 158 -5.51 16.59 6.57
N ILE A 159 -5.25 15.53 5.79
CA ILE A 159 -6.30 14.94 4.94
C ILE A 159 -7.23 14.03 5.74
N ILE A 160 -6.70 13.28 6.68
CA ILE A 160 -7.49 12.39 7.56
C ILE A 160 -8.43 13.20 8.44
N GLU A 161 -7.96 14.28 9.10
CA GLU A 161 -8.76 15.09 10.03
C GLU A 161 -9.94 15.81 9.36
N LYS A 162 -9.95 15.96 8.02
CA LYS A 162 -11.11 16.50 7.30
C LYS A 162 -12.32 15.57 7.32
N VAL A 163 -12.13 14.30 7.61
CA VAL A 163 -13.20 13.29 7.58
C VAL A 163 -13.34 12.58 8.92
N PHE A 164 -12.24 12.32 9.62
CA PHE A 164 -12.19 11.58 10.86
C PHE A 164 -11.76 12.49 12.01
N SER A 165 -12.60 12.68 13.01
CA SER A 165 -12.27 13.47 14.19
C SER A 165 -11.39 12.71 15.19
N ASN A 166 -11.36 11.39 15.11
CA ASN A 166 -10.56 10.54 15.99
C ASN A 166 -9.66 9.64 15.14
N TYR A 167 -8.34 9.88 15.18
CA TYR A 167 -7.35 9.08 14.47
C TYR A 167 -6.01 9.06 15.20
N GLU A 168 -5.24 7.99 14.93
CA GLU A 168 -3.84 7.83 15.31
C GLU A 168 -3.01 7.74 14.04
N LEU A 169 -2.02 8.61 13.92
CA LEU A 169 -1.06 8.56 12.82
C LEU A 169 0.27 8.00 13.34
N LYS A 170 0.56 6.78 12.94
CA LYS A 170 1.81 6.06 13.18
C LYS A 170 2.62 5.93 11.90
N GLY A 171 3.80 5.38 12.00
CA GLY A 171 4.67 5.10 10.86
C GLY A 171 5.23 3.68 10.92
N ILE A 172 5.48 3.11 9.75
CA ILE A 172 6.22 1.86 9.59
C ILE A 172 7.70 2.20 9.44
N PHE A 173 8.54 1.61 10.28
CA PHE A 173 9.99 1.80 10.30
C PHE A 173 10.68 0.46 10.08
N GLY A 174 11.85 0.47 9.46
CA GLY A 174 12.73 -0.68 9.40
C GLY A 174 13.77 -0.67 10.52
N ASN A 175 14.26 -1.87 10.90
CA ASN A 175 15.45 -2.00 11.72
C ASN A 175 16.74 -1.68 10.91
N ASP A 176 17.92 -1.84 11.52
CA ASP A 176 19.20 -1.53 10.88
C ASP A 176 19.40 -2.31 9.57
N LYS A 177 18.97 -3.57 9.49
CA LYS A 177 19.07 -4.41 8.29
C LYS A 177 18.23 -3.84 7.13
N VAL A 178 17.00 -3.45 7.40
CA VAL A 178 16.11 -2.80 6.42
C VAL A 178 16.68 -1.45 6.00
N MET A 179 17.21 -0.67 6.94
CA MET A 179 17.79 0.65 6.65
C MET A 179 19.11 0.55 5.89
N ASP A 180 19.90 -0.51 6.09
CA ASP A 180 21.07 -0.80 5.24
C ASP A 180 20.65 -1.05 3.79
N TYR A 181 19.64 -1.90 3.55
CA TYR A 181 19.06 -2.08 2.22
C TYR A 181 18.52 -0.77 1.63
N TYR A 182 17.79 0.02 2.42
CA TYR A 182 17.27 1.31 1.98
C TYR A 182 18.38 2.25 1.52
N ASN A 183 19.49 2.33 2.25
CA ASN A 183 20.62 3.18 1.91
C ASN A 183 21.32 2.70 0.62
N LYS A 184 21.52 1.40 0.45
CA LYS A 184 22.05 0.81 -0.78
C LYS A 184 21.16 1.12 -1.98
N ASN A 185 19.84 0.99 -1.81
CA ASN A 185 18.85 1.35 -2.84
C ASN A 185 18.93 2.85 -3.17
N LYS A 186 19.02 3.71 -2.15
CA LYS A 186 19.18 5.17 -2.32
C LYS A 186 20.42 5.53 -3.12
N GLU A 187 21.56 4.89 -2.85
CA GLU A 187 22.78 5.07 -3.62
C GLU A 187 22.62 4.64 -5.08
N SER A 188 21.96 3.51 -5.31
CA SER A 188 21.69 3.01 -6.66
C SER A 188 20.76 3.95 -7.43
N VAL A 189 19.65 4.35 -6.85
CA VAL A 189 18.72 5.32 -7.45
C VAL A 189 19.43 6.64 -7.74
N ASN A 190 20.23 7.15 -6.81
CA ASN A 190 20.99 8.39 -7.01
C ASN A 190 21.98 8.28 -8.18
N ARG A 191 22.60 7.12 -8.41
CA ARG A 191 23.45 6.88 -9.60
C ARG A 191 22.66 6.98 -10.90
N ILE A 192 21.47 6.39 -10.95
CA ILE A 192 20.57 6.46 -12.10
C ILE A 192 20.11 7.90 -12.32
N MET A 193 19.71 8.59 -11.26
CA MET A 193 19.18 9.95 -11.32
C MET A 193 20.21 11.01 -11.78
N LYS A 194 21.52 10.73 -11.68
CA LYS A 194 22.56 11.59 -12.27
C LYS A 194 22.43 11.75 -13.79
N TYR A 195 21.78 10.82 -14.48
CA TYR A 195 21.52 10.91 -15.91
C TYR A 195 20.28 11.73 -16.25
N ASP A 196 19.40 12.01 -15.28
CA ASP A 196 18.27 12.93 -15.46
C ASP A 196 18.68 14.40 -15.24
N VAL A 197 19.65 14.86 -16.06
CA VAL A 197 20.25 16.21 -15.96
C VAL A 197 19.23 17.32 -16.07
N LEU A 198 18.12 17.07 -16.79
CA LEU A 198 17.05 18.04 -17.00
C LEU A 198 15.94 17.94 -15.95
N ASN A 199 16.07 17.06 -14.96
CA ASN A 199 15.02 16.77 -13.98
C ASN A 199 13.66 16.41 -14.62
N MET A 200 13.70 15.66 -15.71
CA MET A 200 12.52 15.31 -16.52
C MET A 200 11.44 14.61 -15.70
N GLN A 201 11.82 13.87 -14.66
CA GLN A 201 10.88 13.22 -13.76
C GLN A 201 9.86 14.18 -13.12
N TYR A 202 10.19 15.47 -12.95
CA TYR A 202 9.33 16.44 -12.25
C TYR A 202 8.38 17.20 -13.17
N TRP A 203 8.69 17.33 -14.47
CA TRP A 203 7.87 18.13 -15.39
C TRP A 203 7.29 17.34 -16.57
N LEU A 204 7.82 16.16 -16.90
CA LEU A 204 7.19 15.32 -17.90
C LEU A 204 5.84 14.75 -17.40
N PRO A 205 4.86 14.60 -18.30
CA PRO A 205 3.61 13.92 -18.00
C PRO A 205 3.85 12.51 -17.46
N ARG A 206 3.10 12.09 -16.44
CA ARG A 206 3.25 10.78 -15.78
C ARG A 206 3.22 9.61 -16.75
N TRP A 207 2.31 9.62 -17.72
CA TRP A 207 2.16 8.53 -18.68
C TRP A 207 3.42 8.28 -19.55
N ILE A 208 4.24 9.31 -19.79
CA ILE A 208 5.53 9.15 -20.49
C ILE A 208 6.57 8.45 -19.58
N LEU A 209 6.50 8.69 -18.29
CA LEU A 209 7.47 8.20 -17.31
C LEU A 209 7.18 6.77 -16.85
N GLN A 210 5.94 6.27 -16.97
CA GLN A 210 5.53 4.97 -16.43
C GLN A 210 6.38 3.81 -16.96
N ILE A 211 6.52 3.68 -18.26
CA ILE A 211 7.29 2.57 -18.88
C ILE A 211 8.79 2.65 -18.53
N PRO A 212 9.48 3.79 -18.71
CA PRO A 212 10.88 3.91 -18.28
C PRO A 212 11.08 3.63 -16.79
N TYR A 213 10.17 4.12 -15.94
CA TYR A 213 10.21 3.88 -14.51
C TYR A 213 10.11 2.38 -14.17
N ASP A 214 9.14 1.68 -14.74
CA ASP A 214 8.96 0.24 -14.50
C ASP A 214 10.20 -0.56 -14.91
N ILE A 215 10.79 -0.23 -16.05
CA ILE A 215 12.01 -0.89 -16.53
C ILE A 215 13.17 -0.63 -15.57
N LEU A 216 13.44 0.65 -15.25
CA LEU A 216 14.56 1.03 -14.39
C LEU A 216 14.38 0.49 -12.96
N ASN A 217 13.16 0.50 -12.44
CA ASN A 217 12.86 -0.01 -11.10
C ASN A 217 13.10 -1.52 -11.01
N ARG A 218 12.67 -2.30 -12.01
CA ARG A 218 12.93 -3.74 -12.08
C ARG A 218 14.43 -4.04 -12.17
N PHE A 219 15.14 -3.35 -13.06
CA PHE A 219 16.60 -3.48 -13.15
C PHE A 219 17.29 -3.15 -11.85
N ASN A 220 16.87 -2.09 -11.18
CA ASN A 220 17.45 -1.68 -9.91
C ASN A 220 17.21 -2.74 -8.82
N ARG A 221 15.99 -3.27 -8.72
CA ARG A 221 15.65 -4.33 -7.73
C ARG A 221 16.44 -5.61 -8.01
N GLN A 222 16.50 -6.06 -9.27
CA GLN A 222 17.28 -7.22 -9.64
C GLN A 222 18.76 -7.04 -9.33
N SER A 223 19.34 -5.89 -9.68
CA SER A 223 20.74 -5.58 -9.37
C SER A 223 21.04 -5.54 -7.88
N LEU A 224 20.08 -5.08 -7.06
CA LEU A 224 20.21 -5.09 -5.61
C LEU A 224 20.10 -6.52 -5.05
N GLU A 225 19.21 -7.34 -5.59
CA GLU A 225 19.12 -8.77 -5.23
C GLU A 225 20.42 -9.48 -5.58
N ASP A 226 20.89 -9.37 -6.82
CA ASP A 226 22.13 -10.01 -7.28
C ASP A 226 23.36 -9.60 -6.46
N SER A 227 23.39 -8.34 -5.99
CA SER A 227 24.53 -7.80 -5.23
C SER A 227 24.44 -8.03 -3.72
N PHE A 228 23.23 -8.23 -3.17
CA PHE A 228 22.92 -8.28 -1.74
C PHE A 228 21.85 -9.33 -1.42
N GLU A 229 21.91 -10.50 -2.09
CA GLU A 229 20.94 -11.60 -1.96
C GLU A 229 20.69 -11.98 -0.49
N ASP A 230 21.77 -12.11 0.31
CA ASP A 230 21.70 -12.45 1.72
C ASP A 230 20.86 -11.45 2.54
N ILE A 231 20.92 -10.14 2.19
CA ILE A 231 20.15 -9.10 2.87
C ILE A 231 18.71 -9.11 2.38
N VAL A 232 18.51 -9.17 1.07
CA VAL A 232 17.17 -9.14 0.45
C VAL A 232 16.33 -10.32 0.92
N THR A 233 16.89 -11.53 0.93
CA THR A 233 16.17 -12.75 1.32
C THR A 233 16.00 -12.89 2.83
N ALA A 234 16.90 -12.31 3.65
CA ALA A 234 16.84 -12.38 5.10
C ALA A 234 15.88 -11.36 5.74
N ILE A 235 15.38 -10.37 4.98
CA ILE A 235 14.40 -9.41 5.50
C ILE A 235 13.02 -10.05 5.54
N ASP A 236 12.36 -9.97 6.72
CA ASP A 236 10.97 -10.37 6.89
C ASP A 236 10.15 -9.27 7.57
N TYR A 237 8.83 -9.47 7.74
CA TYR A 237 7.94 -8.46 8.32
C TYR A 237 8.29 -8.13 9.79
N GLN A 238 9.00 -8.98 10.53
CA GLN A 238 9.43 -8.72 11.91
C GLN A 238 10.61 -7.75 11.98
N ASP A 239 11.29 -7.50 10.85
CA ASP A 239 12.31 -6.46 10.72
C ASP A 239 11.70 -5.05 10.63
N TYR A 240 10.37 -4.98 10.52
CA TYR A 240 9.63 -3.72 10.54
C TYR A 240 8.90 -3.53 11.88
N MET A 241 8.64 -2.27 12.22
CA MET A 241 7.96 -1.89 13.45
C MET A 241 7.06 -0.68 13.24
N ILE A 242 5.94 -0.65 13.97
CA ILE A 242 5.01 0.49 13.95
C ILE A 242 5.24 1.32 15.20
N LYS A 243 5.56 2.60 15.00
CA LYS A 243 5.84 3.59 16.05
C LYS A 243 5.14 4.91 15.74
N GLU A 244 5.27 5.90 16.63
CA GLU A 244 4.82 7.27 16.37
C GLU A 244 5.38 7.79 15.04
N SER A 245 4.52 8.49 14.28
CA SER A 245 4.87 9.00 12.95
C SER A 245 5.98 10.04 13.01
N SER A 246 6.89 10.01 12.06
CA SER A 246 7.92 11.02 11.86
C SER A 246 8.31 11.10 10.39
N ASP A 247 9.15 12.10 10.04
CA ASP A 247 9.67 12.27 8.68
C ASP A 247 10.49 11.06 8.19
N SER A 248 10.97 10.20 9.09
CA SER A 248 11.81 9.03 8.79
C SER A 248 11.05 7.69 8.72
N CYS A 249 9.73 7.67 8.91
CA CYS A 249 8.96 6.44 8.65
C CYS A 249 8.94 6.13 7.15
N LEU A 250 9.04 4.85 6.79
CA LEU A 250 9.00 4.40 5.40
C LEU A 250 7.59 4.57 4.80
N ASP A 251 6.57 4.16 5.56
CA ASP A 251 5.17 4.36 5.21
C ASP A 251 4.42 4.97 6.40
N HIS A 252 3.34 5.68 6.12
CA HIS A 252 2.34 6.05 7.12
C HIS A 252 1.48 4.83 7.47
N PHE A 253 1.08 4.73 8.73
CA PHE A 253 0.14 3.75 9.23
C PHE A 253 -0.91 4.50 10.06
N CYS A 254 -2.11 4.65 9.52
CA CYS A 254 -3.18 5.42 10.14
C CYS A 254 -4.30 4.50 10.61
N ILE A 255 -4.75 4.71 11.85
CA ILE A 255 -5.98 4.11 12.39
C ILE A 255 -6.95 5.25 12.64
N ALA A 256 -8.13 5.24 12.01
CA ALA A 256 -9.17 6.24 12.24
C ALA A 256 -10.48 5.58 12.64
N THR A 257 -11.28 6.26 13.46
CA THR A 257 -12.56 5.75 13.97
C THR A 257 -13.69 6.68 13.52
N LYS A 258 -14.78 6.07 13.01
CA LYS A 258 -16.04 6.78 12.69
C LYS A 258 -16.84 7.11 13.94
#